data_bff2edf8bf8b5bacbec69e1cffe34bcd
#
_entry.id   bff2edf8bf8b5bacbec69e1cffe34bcd
#
_cell.length_a   1.000
_cell.length_b   1.000
_cell.length_c   1.000
_cell.angle_alpha   90.00
_cell.angle_beta   90.00
_cell.angle_gamma   90.00
#
_symmetry.space_group_name_H-M   'P 1'
#
loop_
_entity.id
_entity.type
_entity.pdbx_description
1 polymer ?
#
loop_
_entity_poly.entity_id
_entity_poly.type
_entity_poly.pdbx_seq_one_letter_code
_entity_poly.pdbx_strand_id
1 'polypeptide(L)'
;MIGRSGGNIRVIHPLRDGVIVDYETAQIMIHYFVSKAIGTRRFVRPRVVVTMPGDVRKVERRAVINTMEKIGARQIFVVEQAFAAALGTGLPVYEPQGSFVVDIGGGTTEVALVSMGGVVLSHSVRVAGNKIDEAISG
;
A
#
# COMPACT_ATOMS: atom_id res chain seq x y z
N MET A 1 2.13 18.91 7.39
CA MET A 1 1.54 19.15 8.72
C MET A 1 2.18 18.32 9.85
N ILE A 2 3.15 17.50 9.56
CA ILE A 2 3.94 16.79 10.57
C ILE A 2 4.74 17.85 11.35
N GLY A 3 4.59 17.91 12.68
CA GLY A 3 5.31 18.83 13.56
C GLY A 3 4.64 20.20 13.86
N ARG A 4 3.41 20.47 13.35
CA ARG A 4 2.65 21.70 13.65
C ARG A 4 1.19 21.42 14.05
N SER A 5 0.96 20.45 14.90
CA SER A 5 -0.37 20.25 15.50
C SER A 5 -0.56 21.27 16.63
N GLY A 6 -1.52 22.19 16.47
CA GLY A 6 -2.01 23.00 17.61
C GLY A 6 -2.54 22.08 18.72
N GLY A 7 -2.52 22.52 19.96
CA GLY A 7 -2.70 21.71 21.17
C GLY A 7 -3.88 20.74 21.28
N ASN A 8 -4.84 20.75 20.30
CA ASN A 8 -5.99 19.85 20.25
C ASN A 8 -6.02 18.95 18.99
N ILE A 9 -4.98 18.96 18.15
CA ILE A 9 -4.92 18.14 16.94
C ILE A 9 -3.86 17.06 17.13
N ARG A 10 -4.27 15.79 17.10
CA ARG A 10 -3.37 14.63 17.13
C ARG A 10 -3.21 14.07 15.72
N VAL A 11 -1.97 14.02 15.24
CA VAL A 11 -1.64 13.32 13.98
C VAL A 11 -1.48 11.84 14.27
N ILE A 12 -2.23 11.00 13.57
CA ILE A 12 -2.19 9.54 13.70
C ILE A 12 -1.70 8.95 12.38
N HIS A 13 -0.77 8.01 12.45
CA HIS A 13 -0.30 7.20 11.33
C HIS A 13 -0.88 5.79 11.45
N PRO A 14 -2.02 5.48 10.80
CA PRO A 14 -2.68 4.19 10.93
C PRO A 14 -1.96 3.06 10.22
N LEU A 15 -1.03 3.39 9.31
CA LEU A 15 -0.13 2.43 8.66
C LEU A 15 1.31 2.73 9.10
N ARG A 16 2.07 1.68 9.39
CA ARG A 16 3.50 1.76 9.69
C ARG A 16 4.20 0.56 9.06
N ASP A 17 5.34 0.82 8.43
CA ASP A 17 6.19 -0.22 7.82
C ASP A 17 5.40 -1.18 6.89
N GLY A 18 4.51 -0.62 6.07
CA GLY A 18 3.70 -1.36 5.10
C GLY A 18 2.51 -2.12 5.68
N VAL A 19 2.24 -2.03 7.01
CA VAL A 19 1.14 -2.74 7.66
C VAL A 19 0.18 -1.80 8.39
N ILE A 20 -1.09 -2.24 8.55
CA ILE A 20 -2.08 -1.52 9.34
C ILE A 20 -1.80 -1.79 10.82
N VAL A 21 -1.52 -0.74 11.60
CA VAL A 21 -1.30 -0.79 13.05
C VAL A 21 -2.49 -0.27 13.85
N ASP A 22 -3.33 0.56 13.23
CA ASP A 22 -4.59 1.06 13.79
C ASP A 22 -5.71 0.83 12.76
N TYR A 23 -6.48 -0.23 12.98
CA TYR A 23 -7.53 -0.66 12.04
C TYR A 23 -8.69 0.31 11.96
N GLU A 24 -9.09 0.89 13.07
CA GLU A 24 -10.21 1.81 13.12
C GLU A 24 -9.89 3.09 12.35
N THR A 25 -8.75 3.70 12.65
CA THR A 25 -8.30 4.91 11.96
C THR A 25 -8.01 4.64 10.47
N ALA A 26 -7.40 3.49 10.14
CA ALA A 26 -7.18 3.10 8.75
C ALA A 26 -8.50 2.94 7.98
N GLN A 27 -9.51 2.32 8.58
CA GLN A 27 -10.83 2.15 7.97
C GLN A 27 -11.49 3.50 7.70
N ILE A 28 -11.46 4.43 8.65
CA ILE A 28 -12.01 5.79 8.50
C ILE A 28 -11.30 6.53 7.37
N MET A 29 -9.99 6.48 7.35
CA MET A 29 -9.16 7.12 6.33
C MET A 29 -9.45 6.57 4.93
N ILE A 30 -9.47 5.25 4.77
CA ILE A 30 -9.72 4.59 3.48
C ILE A 30 -11.16 4.88 3.02
N HIS A 31 -12.14 4.78 3.92
CA HIS A 31 -13.53 5.12 3.61
C HIS A 31 -13.66 6.56 3.11
N TYR A 32 -12.97 7.49 3.74
CA TYR A 32 -12.95 8.89 3.30
C TYR A 32 -12.42 9.04 1.87
N PHE A 33 -11.28 8.43 1.55
CA PHE A 33 -10.71 8.51 0.21
C PHE A 33 -11.55 7.81 -0.85
N VAL A 34 -12.08 6.62 -0.54
CA VAL A 34 -12.97 5.89 -1.44
C VAL A 34 -14.25 6.71 -1.69
N SER A 35 -14.85 7.30 -0.65
CA SER A 35 -16.02 8.14 -0.79
C SER A 35 -15.75 9.37 -1.65
N LYS A 36 -14.59 9.99 -1.51
CA LYS A 36 -14.18 11.10 -2.38
C LYS A 36 -14.00 10.68 -3.84
N ALA A 37 -13.41 9.51 -4.09
CA ALA A 37 -13.19 8.99 -5.43
C ALA A 37 -14.49 8.60 -6.14
N ILE A 38 -15.47 8.04 -5.41
CA ILE A 38 -16.78 7.64 -5.95
C ILE A 38 -17.70 8.86 -6.13
N GLY A 39 -17.50 9.93 -5.34
CA GLY A 39 -18.34 11.12 -5.33
C GLY A 39 -19.75 10.83 -4.81
N THR A 40 -20.76 11.45 -5.43
CA THR A 40 -22.18 11.34 -5.02
C THR A 40 -22.85 10.01 -5.39
N ARG A 41 -22.14 9.08 -5.99
CA ARG A 41 -22.67 7.77 -6.42
C ARG A 41 -22.84 6.82 -5.22
N ARG A 42 -23.76 7.12 -4.36
CA ARG A 42 -24.03 6.45 -3.07
C ARG A 42 -24.35 4.95 -3.15
N PHE A 43 -24.74 4.45 -4.31
CA PHE A 43 -25.15 3.06 -4.52
C PHE A 43 -24.11 2.22 -5.28
N VAL A 44 -22.97 2.80 -5.63
CA VAL A 44 -21.92 2.06 -6.35
C VAL A 44 -21.01 1.35 -5.36
N ARG A 45 -20.99 0.02 -5.43
CA ARG A 45 -19.99 -0.79 -4.73
C ARG A 45 -18.76 -0.91 -5.61
N PRO A 46 -17.62 -0.30 -5.25
CA PRO A 46 -16.44 -0.27 -6.10
C PRO A 46 -15.78 -1.65 -6.20
N ARG A 47 -15.11 -1.89 -7.32
CA ARG A 47 -14.03 -2.85 -7.40
C ARG A 47 -12.76 -2.15 -6.94
N VAL A 48 -12.01 -2.80 -6.06
CA VAL A 48 -10.82 -2.22 -5.42
C VAL A 48 -9.61 -3.06 -5.75
N VAL A 49 -8.53 -2.42 -6.16
CA VAL A 49 -7.20 -3.01 -6.25
C VAL A 49 -6.38 -2.44 -5.10
N VAL A 50 -5.75 -3.32 -4.34
CA VAL A 50 -4.88 -2.95 -3.22
C VAL A 50 -3.51 -3.55 -3.47
N THR A 51 -2.47 -2.73 -3.35
CA THR A 51 -1.10 -3.22 -3.39
C THR A 51 -0.61 -3.56 -1.99
N MET A 52 0.20 -4.60 -1.89
CA MET A 52 0.84 -5.02 -0.65
C MET A 52 2.28 -5.49 -0.94
N PRO A 53 3.22 -5.31 0.01
CA PRO A 53 4.54 -5.92 -0.09
C PRO A 53 4.47 -7.44 -0.27
N GLY A 54 5.45 -8.03 -0.95
CA GLY A 54 5.45 -9.47 -1.25
C GLY A 54 5.60 -10.37 -0.01
N ASP A 55 6.22 -9.86 1.07
CA ASP A 55 6.47 -10.59 2.32
C ASP A 55 5.35 -10.46 3.38
N VAL A 56 4.20 -9.90 3.00
CA VAL A 56 3.07 -9.68 3.91
C VAL A 56 2.52 -10.99 4.46
N ARG A 57 2.39 -11.08 5.77
CA ARG A 57 1.81 -12.26 6.45
C ARG A 57 0.33 -12.44 6.10
N LYS A 58 -0.13 -13.69 6.12
CA LYS A 58 -1.54 -14.03 5.83
C LYS A 58 -2.53 -13.25 6.70
N VAL A 59 -2.19 -13.00 7.96
CA VAL A 59 -3.04 -12.24 8.90
C VAL A 59 -3.14 -10.77 8.50
N GLU A 60 -2.06 -10.16 8.07
CA GLU A 60 -2.02 -8.77 7.59
C GLU A 60 -2.82 -8.63 6.29
N ARG A 61 -2.63 -9.56 5.35
CA ARG A 61 -3.42 -9.64 4.11
C ARG A 61 -4.92 -9.75 4.40
N ARG A 62 -5.31 -10.63 5.33
CA ARG A 62 -6.71 -10.79 5.73
C ARG A 62 -7.29 -9.52 6.35
N ALA A 63 -6.51 -8.83 7.15
CA ALA A 63 -6.91 -7.57 7.76
C ALA A 63 -7.21 -6.47 6.72
N VAL A 64 -6.37 -6.34 5.71
CA VAL A 64 -6.61 -5.39 4.60
C VAL A 64 -7.88 -5.76 3.84
N ILE A 65 -8.07 -7.03 3.49
CA ILE A 65 -9.28 -7.51 2.79
C ILE A 65 -10.53 -7.18 3.63
N ASN A 66 -10.53 -7.51 4.93
CA ASN A 66 -11.64 -7.21 5.83
C ASN A 66 -11.95 -5.70 5.90
N THR A 67 -10.91 -4.86 5.88
CA THR A 67 -11.08 -3.39 5.84
C THR A 67 -11.78 -2.97 4.55
N MET A 68 -11.39 -3.51 3.40
CA MET A 68 -12.04 -3.20 2.11
C MET A 68 -13.48 -3.71 2.04
N GLU A 69 -13.76 -4.88 2.61
CA GLU A 69 -15.13 -5.41 2.72
C GLU A 69 -16.03 -4.48 3.56
N LYS A 70 -15.53 -4.01 4.70
CA LYS A 70 -16.26 -3.09 5.59
C LYS A 70 -16.59 -1.75 4.95
N ILE A 71 -15.76 -1.24 4.05
CA ILE A 71 -16.05 -0.01 3.30
C ILE A 71 -16.98 -0.25 2.09
N GLY A 72 -17.46 -1.47 1.90
CA GLY A 72 -18.46 -1.80 0.89
C GLY A 72 -17.91 -2.16 -0.49
N ALA A 73 -16.63 -2.55 -0.59
CA ALA A 73 -16.07 -3.04 -1.83
C ALA A 73 -16.81 -4.30 -2.33
N ARG A 74 -17.19 -4.32 -3.62
CA ARG A 74 -17.84 -5.47 -4.25
C ARG A 74 -16.86 -6.58 -4.60
N GLN A 75 -15.65 -6.19 -4.98
CA GLN A 75 -14.59 -7.09 -5.40
C GLN A 75 -13.24 -6.49 -5.01
N ILE A 76 -12.36 -7.31 -4.47
CA ILE A 76 -11.07 -6.88 -3.95
C ILE A 76 -10.00 -7.72 -4.64
N PHE A 77 -9.07 -7.05 -5.28
CA PHE A 77 -7.87 -7.64 -5.86
C PHE A 77 -6.66 -7.20 -5.05
N VAL A 78 -5.86 -8.15 -4.61
CA VAL A 78 -4.59 -7.86 -3.94
C VAL A 78 -3.46 -8.20 -4.90
N VAL A 79 -2.63 -7.20 -5.17
CA VAL A 79 -1.51 -7.26 -6.13
C VAL A 79 -0.22 -6.95 -5.38
N GLU A 80 0.87 -7.61 -5.73
CA GLU A 80 2.18 -7.27 -5.18
C GLU A 80 2.62 -5.89 -5.61
N GLN A 81 3.13 -5.10 -4.65
CA GLN A 81 3.47 -3.69 -4.84
C GLN A 81 4.52 -3.52 -5.94
N ALA A 82 5.56 -4.35 -5.95
CA ALA A 82 6.61 -4.31 -6.96
C ALA A 82 6.08 -4.63 -8.37
N PHE A 83 5.11 -5.56 -8.52
CA PHE A 83 4.49 -5.84 -9.80
C PHE A 83 3.67 -4.63 -10.31
N ALA A 84 2.91 -4.01 -9.41
CA ALA A 84 2.14 -2.82 -9.76
C ALA A 84 3.05 -1.65 -10.17
N ALA A 85 4.18 -1.46 -9.46
CA ALA A 85 5.19 -0.46 -9.78
C ALA A 85 5.83 -0.74 -11.17
N ALA A 86 6.22 -1.98 -11.44
CA ALA A 86 6.75 -2.39 -12.74
C ALA A 86 5.78 -2.09 -13.88
N LEU A 87 4.52 -2.44 -13.69
CA LEU A 87 3.46 -2.19 -14.67
C LEU A 87 3.25 -0.68 -14.89
N GLY A 88 3.23 0.09 -13.81
CA GLY A 88 3.01 1.54 -13.86
C GLY A 88 4.14 2.32 -14.53
N THR A 89 5.37 1.81 -14.47
CA THR A 89 6.54 2.39 -15.15
C THR A 89 6.68 1.95 -16.60
N GLY A 90 5.78 1.09 -17.10
CA GLY A 90 5.78 0.62 -18.49
C GLY A 90 6.83 -0.44 -18.77
N LEU A 91 7.34 -1.14 -17.76
CA LEU A 91 8.23 -2.27 -17.97
C LEU A 91 7.50 -3.43 -18.67
N PRO A 92 8.19 -4.21 -19.49
CA PRO A 92 7.60 -5.31 -20.26
C PRO A 92 7.33 -6.54 -19.37
N VAL A 93 6.47 -6.37 -18.36
CA VAL A 93 6.22 -7.36 -17.29
C VAL A 93 5.65 -8.68 -17.77
N TYR A 94 5.05 -8.72 -18.97
CA TYR A 94 4.47 -9.93 -19.54
C TYR A 94 5.43 -10.70 -20.45
N GLU A 95 6.57 -10.12 -20.78
CA GLU A 95 7.58 -10.74 -21.62
C GLU A 95 8.45 -11.73 -20.83
N PRO A 96 9.14 -12.69 -21.51
CA PRO A 96 9.99 -13.67 -20.83
C PRO A 96 11.33 -13.11 -20.36
N GLN A 97 11.55 -11.80 -20.52
CA GLN A 97 12.73 -11.14 -19.95
C GLN A 97 12.45 -10.70 -18.52
N GLY A 98 13.47 -10.79 -17.64
CA GLY A 98 13.39 -10.32 -16.27
C GLY A 98 13.51 -8.80 -16.19
N SER A 99 12.57 -8.15 -15.52
CA SER A 99 12.65 -6.73 -15.15
C SER A 99 12.93 -6.60 -13.66
N PHE A 100 13.98 -5.86 -13.31
CA PHE A 100 14.36 -5.64 -11.92
C PHE A 100 13.77 -4.32 -11.44
N VAL A 101 13.08 -4.35 -10.32
CA VAL A 101 12.38 -3.21 -9.73
C VAL A 101 12.87 -2.98 -8.31
N VAL A 102 13.15 -1.71 -7.99
CA VAL A 102 13.39 -1.26 -6.62
C VAL A 102 12.34 -0.20 -6.29
N ASP A 103 11.50 -0.49 -5.31
CA ASP A 103 10.47 0.43 -4.81
C ASP A 103 10.85 0.88 -3.40
N ILE A 104 11.11 2.18 -3.24
CA ILE A 104 11.50 2.80 -1.97
C ILE A 104 10.36 3.70 -1.52
N GLY A 105 9.55 3.20 -0.59
CA GLY A 105 8.43 3.93 -0.01
C GLY A 105 8.81 4.75 1.22
N GLY A 106 7.82 5.07 2.04
CA GLY A 106 8.04 5.72 3.34
C GLY A 106 8.51 4.74 4.41
N GLY A 107 7.90 3.55 4.50
CA GLY A 107 8.15 2.55 5.54
C GLY A 107 8.87 1.30 5.08
N THR A 108 8.79 0.96 3.79
CA THR A 108 9.38 -0.27 3.22
C THR A 108 10.16 0.01 1.95
N THR A 109 11.24 -0.72 1.76
CA THR A 109 11.96 -0.84 0.48
C THR A 109 11.76 -2.26 -0.02
N GLU A 110 11.25 -2.42 -1.23
CA GLU A 110 11.03 -3.70 -1.88
C GLU A 110 11.89 -3.81 -3.14
N VAL A 111 12.51 -4.97 -3.31
CA VAL A 111 13.29 -5.31 -4.49
C VAL A 111 12.67 -6.55 -5.12
N ALA A 112 12.36 -6.51 -6.40
CA ALA A 112 11.73 -7.64 -7.08
C ALA A 112 12.25 -7.85 -8.49
N LEU A 113 12.24 -9.12 -8.91
CA LEU A 113 12.40 -9.55 -10.29
C LEU A 113 11.01 -9.94 -10.82
N VAL A 114 10.59 -9.26 -11.88
CA VAL A 114 9.28 -9.45 -12.52
C VAL A 114 9.48 -10.02 -13.92
N SER A 115 8.73 -11.05 -14.27
CA SER A 115 8.74 -11.67 -15.59
C SER A 115 7.47 -12.46 -15.84
N MET A 116 7.06 -12.60 -17.10
CA MET A 116 5.93 -13.46 -17.54
C MET A 116 4.62 -13.21 -16.74
N GLY A 117 4.34 -11.96 -16.40
CA GLY A 117 3.11 -11.56 -15.71
C GLY A 117 3.08 -11.81 -14.21
N GLY A 118 4.22 -12.06 -13.57
CA GLY A 118 4.32 -12.29 -12.14
C GLY A 118 5.63 -11.87 -11.52
N VAL A 119 5.67 -11.90 -10.19
CA VAL A 119 6.90 -11.71 -9.41
C VAL A 119 7.60 -13.05 -9.28
N VAL A 120 8.82 -13.13 -9.79
CA VAL A 120 9.68 -14.33 -9.74
C VAL A 120 10.38 -14.44 -8.39
N LEU A 121 10.86 -13.30 -7.92
CA LEU A 121 11.56 -13.18 -6.63
C LEU A 121 11.29 -11.78 -6.09
N SER A 122 10.98 -11.67 -4.80
CA SER A 122 10.94 -10.39 -4.10
C SER A 122 11.58 -10.50 -2.72
N HIS A 123 12.10 -9.36 -2.27
CA HIS A 123 12.60 -9.19 -0.92
C HIS A 123 12.23 -7.80 -0.44
N SER A 124 11.74 -7.70 0.80
CA SER A 124 11.33 -6.45 1.41
C SER A 124 12.08 -6.20 2.72
N VAL A 125 12.44 -4.95 2.96
CA VAL A 125 13.03 -4.50 4.21
C VAL A 125 12.23 -3.31 4.77
N ARG A 126 12.11 -3.24 6.10
CA ARG A 126 11.39 -2.16 6.80
C ARG A 126 12.31 -0.97 7.09
N VAL A 127 13.06 -0.57 6.08
CA VAL A 127 13.94 0.61 6.09
C VAL A 127 13.68 1.37 4.80
N ALA A 128 13.21 2.61 4.91
CA ALA A 128 12.87 3.45 3.77
C ALA A 128 12.86 4.94 4.17
N GLY A 129 12.16 5.80 3.44
CA GLY A 129 12.18 7.23 3.58
C GLY A 129 12.06 7.75 5.01
N ASN A 130 11.14 7.21 5.81
CA ASN A 130 10.97 7.65 7.21
C ASN A 130 12.23 7.42 8.07
N LYS A 131 12.94 6.31 7.84
CA LYS A 131 14.20 6.03 8.54
C LYS A 131 15.35 6.89 8.06
N ILE A 132 15.35 7.23 6.77
CA ILE A 132 16.30 8.16 6.18
C ILE A 132 16.08 9.56 6.77
N ASP A 133 14.84 10.02 6.85
CA ASP A 133 14.48 11.32 7.45
C ASP A 133 14.88 11.38 8.93
N GLU A 134 14.61 10.32 9.71
CA GLU A 134 15.05 10.22 11.10
C GLU A 134 16.59 10.34 11.23
N ALA A 135 17.34 9.67 10.36
CA ALA A 135 18.80 9.70 10.38
C ALA A 135 19.40 11.06 9.97
N ILE A 136 18.70 11.82 9.14
CA ILE A 136 19.13 13.18 8.73
C ILE A 136 18.78 14.21 9.81
N SER A 137 17.66 13.99 10.53
CA SER A 137 17.13 14.96 11.51
C SER A 137 17.72 14.82 12.90
N GLY A 138 18.36 13.69 13.22
CA GLY A 138 18.99 13.40 14.51
C GLY A 138 20.42 13.89 14.56
#